data_581fdff4c3e017c986efad4c53444ff0
#
_entry.id   581fdff4c3e017c986efad4c53444ff0
#
_cell.length_a   1.000
_cell.length_b   1.000
_cell.length_c   1.000
_cell.angle_alpha   90.00
_cell.angle_beta   90.00
_cell.angle_gamma   90.00
#
_symmetry.space_group_name_H-M   'P 1'
#
loop_
_entity.id
_entity.type
_entity.pdbx_description
1 polymer ?
#
loop_
_entity_poly.entity_id
_entity_poly.type
_entity_poly.pdbx_seq_one_letter_code
_entity_poly.pdbx_strand_id
1 'polypeptide(L)'
;MECDLEYPHTIHDAHNQYPLAPERVDIKAHMVSDKQVELFTHYRIQRGGNNVKLVPNLMDKKKYLVHYLNLQFYLSHGMKLTKVHRVLAFRQSRWLAPYIEKNSQLRAASTNEFEKDFFKLMNNSIYGKTCENQKKRSDIKLVTTEKKMKKLIEKPHCMNFKIFDEQLVAIEMRKIRSLINKPFYVGFAVLELSKLHMYRYSSIIFFLTFSISGLKFEVVLETNSHYMHFTIVDSTMRRFLKYGHARNSSSPTLTP
;
A
#
# COMPACT_ATOMS: atom_id res chain seq x y z
N MET A 1 -17.16 -5.68 -3.33
CA MET A 1 -18.20 -6.30 -2.49
C MET A 1 -17.88 -6.07 -1.04
N GLU A 2 -18.87 -5.92 -0.19
CA GLU A 2 -18.75 -5.90 1.28
C GLU A 2 -19.39 -7.18 1.79
N CYS A 3 -18.61 -8.04 2.46
CA CYS A 3 -19.05 -9.35 2.86
C CYS A 3 -18.41 -9.82 4.19
N ASP A 4 -19.00 -10.84 4.79
CA ASP A 4 -18.43 -11.57 5.92
C ASP A 4 -17.83 -12.88 5.40
N LEU A 5 -16.61 -13.20 5.87
CA LEU A 5 -15.89 -14.40 5.51
C LEU A 5 -15.53 -15.19 6.77
N GLU A 6 -15.82 -16.48 6.76
CA GLU A 6 -15.33 -17.43 7.75
C GLU A 6 -13.95 -17.94 7.32
N TYR A 7 -13.03 -18.01 8.28
CA TYR A 7 -11.70 -18.58 8.09
C TYR A 7 -11.64 -19.93 8.83
N PRO A 8 -12.00 -21.07 8.20
CA PRO A 8 -12.07 -22.35 8.88
C PRO A 8 -10.74 -22.79 9.47
N HIS A 9 -10.74 -23.35 10.67
CA HIS A 9 -9.53 -23.86 11.33
C HIS A 9 -8.80 -24.93 10.50
N THR A 10 -9.52 -25.66 9.66
CA THR A 10 -8.96 -26.73 8.81
C THR A 10 -7.94 -26.23 7.78
N ILE A 11 -7.94 -24.93 7.46
CA ILE A 11 -7.01 -24.32 6.51
C ILE A 11 -5.94 -23.45 7.17
N HIS A 12 -5.94 -23.33 8.52
CA HIS A 12 -5.00 -22.46 9.24
C HIS A 12 -3.55 -22.88 9.02
N ASP A 13 -3.25 -24.18 9.10
CA ASP A 13 -1.88 -24.67 8.93
C ASP A 13 -1.36 -24.40 7.51
N ALA A 14 -2.22 -24.61 6.51
CA ALA A 14 -1.87 -24.36 5.11
C ALA A 14 -1.62 -22.86 4.81
N HIS A 15 -2.29 -21.98 5.55
CA HIS A 15 -2.22 -20.53 5.33
C HIS A 15 -1.37 -19.79 6.37
N ASN A 16 -0.74 -20.48 7.31
CA ASN A 16 -0.01 -19.87 8.42
C ASN A 16 1.13 -18.95 7.96
N GLN A 17 1.83 -19.35 6.91
CA GLN A 17 2.92 -18.54 6.35
C GLN A 17 2.43 -17.33 5.53
N TYR A 18 1.24 -17.43 4.95
CA TYR A 18 0.69 -16.40 4.07
C TYR A 18 -0.84 -16.26 4.21
N PRO A 19 -1.32 -15.75 5.35
CA PRO A 19 -2.75 -15.61 5.60
C PRO A 19 -3.44 -14.75 4.55
N LEU A 20 -4.63 -15.18 4.13
CA LEU A 20 -5.46 -14.48 3.16
C LEU A 20 -6.23 -13.33 3.82
N ALA A 21 -6.75 -12.42 3.00
CA ALA A 21 -7.62 -11.33 3.43
C ALA A 21 -7.05 -10.46 4.57
N PRO A 22 -5.88 -9.78 4.37
CA PRO A 22 -5.30 -8.91 5.39
C PRO A 22 -6.22 -7.74 5.70
N GLU A 23 -6.32 -7.37 6.97
CA GLU A 23 -7.20 -6.31 7.47
C GLU A 23 -6.48 -5.31 8.37
N ARG A 24 -7.08 -4.14 8.53
CA ARG A 24 -6.57 -3.14 9.47
C ARG A 24 -7.02 -3.47 10.88
N VAL A 25 -6.04 -3.74 11.74
CA VAL A 25 -6.28 -4.08 13.15
C VAL A 25 -5.56 -3.08 14.04
N ASP A 26 -6.24 -2.65 15.10
CA ASP A 26 -5.60 -1.90 16.18
C ASP A 26 -4.83 -2.88 17.07
N ILE A 27 -3.50 -2.84 16.98
CA ILE A 27 -2.60 -3.77 17.67
C ILE A 27 -2.55 -3.40 19.15
N LYS A 28 -3.21 -4.21 19.97
CA LYS A 28 -3.21 -4.09 21.41
C LYS A 28 -2.01 -4.81 22.05
N ALA A 29 -1.69 -4.47 23.30
CA ALA A 29 -0.53 -5.01 23.99
C ALA A 29 -0.51 -6.55 24.06
N HIS A 30 -1.66 -7.18 24.27
CA HIS A 30 -1.78 -8.66 24.36
C HIS A 30 -1.63 -9.38 23.02
N MET A 31 -1.64 -8.66 21.88
CA MET A 31 -1.45 -9.22 20.55
C MET A 31 0.02 -9.27 20.13
N VAL A 32 0.91 -8.78 20.97
CA VAL A 32 2.34 -8.68 20.69
C VAL A 32 3.05 -9.80 21.42
N SER A 33 3.95 -10.52 20.74
CA SER A 33 4.73 -11.60 21.35
C SER A 33 5.71 -11.06 22.39
N ASP A 34 6.09 -11.91 23.36
CA ASP A 34 7.06 -11.56 24.41
C ASP A 34 8.39 -11.10 23.80
N LYS A 35 8.81 -11.73 22.71
CA LYS A 35 10.02 -11.33 21.99
C LYS A 35 9.94 -9.93 21.39
N GLN A 36 8.78 -9.54 20.87
CA GLN A 36 8.57 -8.17 20.39
C GLN A 36 8.55 -7.18 21.55
N VAL A 37 7.98 -7.55 22.70
CA VAL A 37 8.03 -6.70 23.91
C VAL A 37 9.46 -6.48 24.38
N GLU A 38 10.25 -7.54 24.42
CA GLU A 38 11.69 -7.48 24.74
C GLU A 38 12.44 -6.52 23.80
N LEU A 39 12.24 -6.63 22.49
CA LEU A 39 12.87 -5.76 21.49
C LEU A 39 12.44 -4.30 21.65
N PHE A 40 11.16 -4.02 21.91
CA PHE A 40 10.68 -2.66 22.14
C PHE A 40 11.33 -2.05 23.40
N THR A 41 11.49 -2.85 24.45
CA THR A 41 12.16 -2.42 25.68
C THR A 41 13.65 -2.17 25.45
N HIS A 42 14.33 -3.11 24.80
CA HIS A 42 15.76 -3.01 24.50
C HIS A 42 16.08 -1.76 23.66
N TYR A 43 15.32 -1.52 22.58
CA TYR A 43 15.54 -0.36 21.71
C TYR A 43 14.81 0.92 22.15
N ARG A 44 14.17 0.93 23.32
CA ARG A 44 13.39 2.07 23.84
C ARG A 44 12.37 2.61 22.85
N ILE A 45 11.75 1.74 22.09
CA ILE A 45 10.74 2.12 21.08
C ILE A 45 9.45 2.46 21.82
N GLN A 46 9.09 3.75 21.80
CA GLN A 46 7.80 4.18 22.33
C GLN A 46 6.68 3.78 21.35
N ARG A 47 5.64 3.12 21.86
CA ARG A 47 4.42 2.87 21.09
C ARG A 47 3.65 4.18 20.93
N GLY A 48 3.74 4.79 19.76
CA GLY A 48 2.96 5.98 19.43
C GLY A 48 1.46 5.71 19.37
N GLY A 49 0.63 6.77 19.49
CA GLY A 49 -0.81 6.69 19.72
C GLY A 49 -1.71 6.05 18.64
N ASN A 50 -1.22 5.74 17.44
CA ASN A 50 -2.01 5.06 16.41
C ASN A 50 -1.36 3.73 16.03
N ASN A 51 -1.85 2.63 16.64
CA ASN A 51 -1.34 1.28 16.44
C ASN A 51 -2.09 0.50 15.35
N VAL A 52 -2.94 1.15 14.55
CA VAL A 52 -3.68 0.49 13.47
C VAL A 52 -2.71 0.11 12.35
N LYS A 53 -2.52 -1.18 12.15
CA LYS A 53 -1.67 -1.77 11.11
C LYS A 53 -2.48 -2.64 10.17
N LEU A 54 -1.97 -2.83 8.95
CA LEU A 54 -2.48 -3.85 8.04
C LEU A 54 -1.82 -5.17 8.45
N VAL A 55 -2.62 -6.12 8.88
CA VAL A 55 -2.14 -7.40 9.45
C VAL A 55 -2.78 -8.55 8.70
N PRO A 56 -1.99 -9.50 8.18
CA PRO A 56 -2.49 -10.80 7.77
C PRO A 56 -2.79 -11.62 9.03
N ASN A 57 -3.98 -12.16 9.16
CA ASN A 57 -4.39 -13.01 10.27
C ASN A 57 -5.38 -14.08 9.81
N LEU A 58 -5.54 -15.14 10.63
CA LEU A 58 -6.40 -16.29 10.35
C LEU A 58 -7.80 -16.17 10.99
N MET A 59 -8.21 -14.96 11.35
CA MET A 59 -9.52 -14.70 11.97
C MET A 59 -10.60 -14.50 10.91
N ASP A 60 -11.86 -14.74 11.31
CA ASP A 60 -13.02 -14.40 10.50
C ASP A 60 -13.07 -12.91 10.17
N LYS A 61 -13.57 -12.58 8.99
CA LYS A 61 -13.66 -11.21 8.50
C LYS A 61 -15.11 -10.72 8.55
N LYS A 62 -15.31 -9.55 9.14
CA LYS A 62 -16.63 -8.91 9.22
C LYS A 62 -16.65 -7.64 8.36
N LYS A 63 -17.67 -7.49 7.50
CA LYS A 63 -17.84 -6.35 6.59
C LYS A 63 -16.57 -6.05 5.76
N TYR A 64 -15.90 -7.13 5.34
CA TYR A 64 -14.67 -7.02 4.58
C TYR A 64 -14.93 -6.52 3.16
N LEU A 65 -14.18 -5.51 2.74
CA LEU A 65 -14.25 -4.97 1.38
C LEU A 65 -13.30 -5.73 0.48
N VAL A 66 -13.83 -6.36 -0.55
CA VAL A 66 -13.05 -7.21 -1.45
C VAL A 66 -13.46 -7.03 -2.91
N HIS A 67 -12.49 -7.14 -3.81
CA HIS A 67 -12.75 -7.28 -5.24
C HIS A 67 -13.22 -8.70 -5.55
N TYR A 68 -14.17 -8.87 -6.48
CA TYR A 68 -14.79 -10.17 -6.73
C TYR A 68 -13.78 -11.27 -7.12
N LEU A 69 -12.71 -10.93 -7.87
CA LEU A 69 -11.64 -11.89 -8.23
C LEU A 69 -10.84 -12.36 -7.01
N ASN A 70 -10.60 -11.47 -6.04
CA ASN A 70 -9.97 -11.86 -4.77
C ASN A 70 -10.90 -12.73 -3.95
N LEU A 71 -12.19 -12.42 -3.94
CA LEU A 71 -13.17 -13.27 -3.26
C LEU A 71 -13.19 -14.67 -3.86
N GLN A 72 -13.24 -14.79 -5.19
CA GLN A 72 -13.17 -16.09 -5.87
C GLN A 72 -11.88 -16.86 -5.48
N PHE A 73 -10.75 -16.16 -5.43
CA PHE A 73 -9.49 -16.74 -5.01
C PHE A 73 -9.53 -17.21 -3.55
N TYR A 74 -10.09 -16.42 -2.62
CA TYR A 74 -10.20 -16.82 -1.22
C TYR A 74 -11.13 -18.04 -1.04
N LEU A 75 -12.24 -18.10 -1.77
CA LEU A 75 -13.15 -19.23 -1.75
C LEU A 75 -12.52 -20.51 -2.32
N SER A 76 -11.74 -20.38 -3.40
CA SER A 76 -11.01 -21.53 -3.98
C SER A 76 -9.90 -22.07 -3.06
N HIS A 77 -9.47 -21.28 -2.07
CA HIS A 77 -8.50 -21.67 -1.05
C HIS A 77 -9.14 -22.05 0.30
N GLY A 78 -10.45 -22.30 0.30
CA GLY A 78 -11.15 -22.90 1.45
C GLY A 78 -11.78 -21.90 2.44
N MET A 79 -11.65 -20.58 2.24
CA MET A 79 -12.45 -19.63 3.00
C MET A 79 -13.92 -19.76 2.61
N LYS A 80 -14.85 -19.42 3.54
CA LYS A 80 -16.28 -19.48 3.27
C LYS A 80 -16.92 -18.11 3.31
N LEU A 81 -17.79 -17.84 2.33
CA LEU A 81 -18.63 -16.64 2.30
C LEU A 81 -19.87 -16.89 3.16
N THR A 82 -20.02 -16.15 4.26
CA THR A 82 -21.15 -16.30 5.17
C THR A 82 -22.26 -15.30 4.91
N LYS A 83 -21.90 -14.05 4.55
CA LYS A 83 -22.89 -13.01 4.28
C LYS A 83 -22.39 -11.98 3.28
N VAL A 84 -23.28 -11.54 2.40
CA VAL A 84 -23.04 -10.38 1.51
C VAL A 84 -23.88 -9.21 1.99
N HIS A 85 -23.24 -8.07 2.28
CA HIS A 85 -23.91 -6.86 2.75
C HIS A 85 -24.23 -5.90 1.59
N ARG A 86 -23.21 -5.60 0.76
CA ARG A 86 -23.35 -4.67 -0.36
C ARG A 86 -22.52 -5.08 -1.55
N VAL A 87 -23.04 -4.82 -2.74
CA VAL A 87 -22.32 -5.06 -4.00
C VAL A 87 -22.38 -3.79 -4.84
N LEU A 88 -21.23 -3.37 -5.36
CA LEU A 88 -21.14 -2.35 -6.41
C LEU A 88 -20.73 -3.05 -7.70
N ALA A 89 -21.53 -2.88 -8.73
CA ALA A 89 -21.24 -3.38 -10.07
C ALA A 89 -20.88 -2.22 -11.00
N PHE A 90 -19.87 -2.42 -11.82
CA PHE A 90 -19.39 -1.44 -12.78
C PHE A 90 -19.30 -2.07 -14.18
N ARG A 91 -19.56 -1.27 -15.21
CA ARG A 91 -19.15 -1.62 -16.56
C ARG A 91 -17.65 -1.38 -16.68
N GLN A 92 -16.94 -2.35 -17.22
CA GLN A 92 -15.49 -2.28 -17.40
C GLN A 92 -15.15 -1.86 -18.83
N SER A 93 -14.14 -1.00 -18.96
CA SER A 93 -13.53 -0.66 -20.24
C SER A 93 -12.03 -0.43 -20.07
N ARG A 94 -11.27 -0.60 -21.14
CA ARG A 94 -9.81 -0.42 -21.15
C ARG A 94 -9.40 1.06 -21.33
N TRP A 95 -10.13 1.98 -20.72
CA TRP A 95 -9.98 3.43 -20.94
C TRP A 95 -8.57 3.96 -20.60
N LEU A 96 -7.87 3.34 -19.66
CA LEU A 96 -6.54 3.75 -19.21
C LEU A 96 -5.40 3.01 -19.95
N ALA A 97 -5.69 1.88 -20.62
CA ALA A 97 -4.69 1.05 -21.27
C ALA A 97 -3.80 1.83 -22.25
N PRO A 98 -4.31 2.67 -23.17
CA PRO A 98 -3.47 3.37 -24.13
C PRO A 98 -2.42 4.27 -23.47
N TYR A 99 -2.79 4.92 -22.36
CA TYR A 99 -1.87 5.77 -21.61
C TYR A 99 -0.75 4.95 -20.92
N ILE A 100 -1.15 3.87 -20.23
CA ILE A 100 -0.20 2.99 -19.52
C ILE A 100 0.74 2.30 -20.51
N GLU A 101 0.22 1.79 -21.62
CA GLU A 101 1.00 1.13 -22.68
C GLU A 101 2.01 2.10 -23.30
N LYS A 102 1.60 3.33 -23.61
CA LYS A 102 2.49 4.36 -24.16
C LYS A 102 3.66 4.67 -23.21
N ASN A 103 3.37 4.93 -21.94
CA ASN A 103 4.42 5.20 -20.95
C ASN A 103 5.32 3.98 -20.70
N SER A 104 4.77 2.77 -20.75
CA SER A 104 5.54 1.54 -20.60
C SER A 104 6.50 1.33 -21.78
N GLN A 105 6.06 1.60 -23.02
CA GLN A 105 6.91 1.56 -24.21
C GLN A 105 8.03 2.61 -24.14
N LEU A 106 7.70 3.84 -23.77
CA LEU A 106 8.69 4.91 -23.62
C LEU A 106 9.71 4.57 -22.51
N ARG A 107 9.26 4.00 -21.41
CA ARG A 107 10.15 3.53 -20.34
C ARG A 107 11.08 2.41 -20.82
N ALA A 108 10.57 1.46 -21.59
CA ALA A 108 11.38 0.36 -22.13
C ALA A 108 12.42 0.84 -23.16
N ALA A 109 12.09 1.87 -23.94
CA ALA A 109 12.99 2.48 -24.93
C ALA A 109 14.01 3.44 -24.30
N SER A 110 13.81 3.89 -23.06
CA SER A 110 14.68 4.86 -22.39
C SER A 110 16.02 4.23 -22.01
N THR A 111 17.11 4.89 -22.31
CA THR A 111 18.48 4.53 -21.91
C THR A 111 18.88 5.18 -20.60
N ASN A 112 18.29 6.34 -20.27
CA ASN A 112 18.57 7.14 -19.08
C ASN A 112 17.67 6.71 -17.90
N GLU A 113 18.24 6.55 -16.71
CA GLU A 113 17.52 6.21 -15.48
C GLU A 113 16.48 7.28 -15.09
N PHE A 114 16.77 8.56 -15.34
CA PHE A 114 15.82 9.67 -15.09
C PHE A 114 14.53 9.49 -15.92
N GLU A 115 14.65 9.19 -17.19
CA GLU A 115 13.50 8.96 -18.07
C GLU A 115 12.71 7.72 -17.65
N LYS A 116 13.40 6.63 -17.28
CA LYS A 116 12.76 5.42 -16.77
C LYS A 116 11.95 5.69 -15.51
N ASP A 117 12.50 6.45 -14.57
CA ASP A 117 11.80 6.84 -13.34
C ASP A 117 10.66 7.82 -13.63
N PHE A 118 10.84 8.74 -14.59
CA PHE A 118 9.81 9.68 -15.02
C PHE A 118 8.56 8.94 -15.58
N PHE A 119 8.74 8.03 -16.53
CA PHE A 119 7.60 7.28 -17.09
C PHE A 119 6.95 6.34 -16.06
N LYS A 120 7.73 5.81 -15.13
CA LYS A 120 7.20 5.07 -13.97
C LYS A 120 6.34 5.97 -13.08
N LEU A 121 6.82 7.18 -12.80
CA LEU A 121 6.08 8.17 -12.02
C LEU A 121 4.78 8.57 -12.72
N MET A 122 4.80 8.75 -14.05
CA MET A 122 3.61 9.07 -14.85
C MET A 122 2.52 8.01 -14.68
N ASN A 123 2.85 6.73 -14.76
CA ASN A 123 1.89 5.65 -14.52
C ASN A 123 1.37 5.62 -13.08
N ASN A 124 2.26 5.75 -12.09
CA ASN A 124 1.91 5.69 -10.69
C ASN A 124 1.09 6.91 -10.23
N SER A 125 1.31 8.08 -10.83
CA SER A 125 0.62 9.33 -10.46
C SER A 125 -0.89 9.25 -10.70
N ILE A 126 -1.33 8.58 -11.75
CA ILE A 126 -2.77 8.39 -12.02
C ILE A 126 -3.40 7.56 -10.89
N TYR A 127 -2.79 6.43 -10.56
CA TYR A 127 -3.24 5.60 -9.44
C TYR A 127 -3.30 6.42 -8.14
N GLY A 128 -2.21 7.09 -7.77
CA GLY A 128 -2.15 7.94 -6.58
C GLY A 128 -3.24 9.01 -6.57
N LYS A 129 -3.54 9.60 -7.75
CA LYS A 129 -4.58 10.62 -7.87
C LYS A 129 -5.99 10.09 -7.67
N THR A 130 -6.29 8.85 -8.04
CA THR A 130 -7.59 8.22 -7.77
C THR A 130 -7.81 7.96 -6.28
N CYS A 131 -6.74 7.68 -5.53
CA CYS A 131 -6.75 7.40 -4.08
C CYS A 131 -6.61 8.64 -3.20
N GLU A 132 -6.50 9.84 -3.79
CA GLU A 132 -6.26 11.07 -3.05
C GLU A 132 -7.39 11.38 -2.05
N ASN A 133 -7.03 11.58 -0.79
CA ASN A 133 -7.98 12.01 0.22
C ASN A 133 -8.25 13.52 0.14
N GLN A 134 -9.28 13.91 -0.59
CA GLN A 134 -9.63 15.30 -0.81
C GLN A 134 -10.08 16.03 0.46
N LYS A 135 -10.56 15.32 1.49
CA LYS A 135 -10.92 15.91 2.79
C LYS A 135 -9.70 16.45 3.55
N LYS A 136 -8.51 15.89 3.28
CA LYS A 136 -7.25 16.32 3.92
C LYS A 136 -6.54 17.48 3.19
N ARG A 137 -7.08 17.96 2.08
CA ARG A 137 -6.51 19.10 1.39
C ARG A 137 -6.73 20.38 2.21
N SER A 138 -5.65 21.11 2.47
CA SER A 138 -5.69 22.46 3.02
C SER A 138 -6.05 23.49 1.93
N ASP A 139 -6.78 24.54 2.31
CA ASP A 139 -6.98 25.73 1.49
C ASP A 139 -5.99 26.80 1.96
N ILE A 140 -4.85 26.91 1.26
CA ILE A 140 -3.81 27.87 1.61
C ILE A 140 -3.94 29.10 0.72
N LYS A 141 -4.06 30.28 1.35
CA LYS A 141 -4.11 31.57 0.67
C LYS A 141 -2.83 32.35 0.95
N LEU A 142 -2.11 32.68 -0.11
CA LEU A 142 -0.98 33.57 -0.03
C LEU A 142 -1.47 35.02 -0.13
N VAL A 143 -1.05 35.84 0.79
CA VAL A 143 -1.49 37.25 0.93
C VAL A 143 -0.30 38.16 1.10
N THR A 144 -0.32 39.25 0.34
CA THR A 144 0.73 40.27 0.33
C THR A 144 0.32 41.59 0.98
N THR A 145 -0.94 41.73 1.40
CA THR A 145 -1.45 42.98 1.98
C THR A 145 -2.02 42.73 3.36
N GLU A 146 -1.67 43.60 4.31
CA GLU A 146 -2.12 43.51 5.70
C GLU A 146 -3.66 43.52 5.83
N LYS A 147 -4.34 44.36 5.05
CA LYS A 147 -5.83 44.43 5.05
C LYS A 147 -6.48 43.09 4.69
N LYS A 148 -5.94 42.38 3.68
CA LYS A 148 -6.43 41.04 3.29
C LYS A 148 -6.08 40.00 4.35
N MET A 149 -4.90 40.08 4.94
CA MET A 149 -4.45 39.21 6.01
C MET A 149 -5.40 39.27 7.20
N LYS A 150 -5.65 40.46 7.76
CA LYS A 150 -6.57 40.68 8.88
C LYS A 150 -7.95 40.10 8.56
N LYS A 151 -8.53 40.42 7.40
CA LYS A 151 -9.84 39.93 6.97
C LYS A 151 -9.93 38.40 6.86
N LEU A 152 -8.83 37.69 6.57
CA LEU A 152 -8.84 36.25 6.47
C LEU A 152 -8.61 35.58 7.83
N ILE A 153 -7.78 36.17 8.71
CA ILE A 153 -7.51 35.66 10.05
C ILE A 153 -8.75 35.79 10.94
N GLU A 154 -9.53 36.85 10.79
CA GLU A 154 -10.79 37.06 11.52
C GLU A 154 -11.88 36.03 11.19
N LYS A 155 -11.74 35.27 10.11
CA LYS A 155 -12.76 34.28 9.74
C LYS A 155 -12.73 33.06 10.64
N PRO A 156 -13.90 32.55 11.11
CA PRO A 156 -13.98 31.40 12.01
C PRO A 156 -13.35 30.10 11.49
N HIS A 157 -13.15 30.01 10.17
CA HIS A 157 -12.52 28.86 9.53
C HIS A 157 -11.02 29.01 9.24
N CYS A 158 -10.39 30.09 9.76
CA CYS A 158 -8.94 30.20 9.79
C CYS A 158 -8.37 29.19 10.78
N MET A 159 -7.44 28.38 10.29
CA MET A 159 -6.80 27.32 11.10
C MET A 159 -5.46 27.77 11.66
N ASN A 160 -4.65 28.35 10.79
CA ASN A 160 -3.29 28.75 11.09
C ASN A 160 -2.80 29.80 10.10
N PHE A 161 -1.74 30.51 10.41
CA PHE A 161 -1.04 31.37 9.49
C PHE A 161 0.47 31.30 9.71
N LYS A 162 1.23 31.53 8.64
CA LYS A 162 2.69 31.58 8.67
C LYS A 162 3.17 32.81 7.93
N ILE A 163 3.93 33.63 8.61
CA ILE A 163 4.60 34.81 8.03
C ILE A 163 5.92 34.32 7.45
N PHE A 164 6.14 34.53 6.15
CA PHE A 164 7.40 34.23 5.48
C PHE A 164 8.29 35.47 5.42
N ASP A 165 7.67 36.62 5.15
CA ASP A 165 8.34 37.90 4.97
C ASP A 165 7.34 39.02 5.28
N GLU A 166 7.81 40.28 5.38
CA GLU A 166 6.97 41.47 5.61
C GLU A 166 5.84 41.61 4.57
N GLN A 167 6.06 41.08 3.37
CA GLN A 167 5.13 41.15 2.24
C GLN A 167 4.47 39.84 1.89
N LEU A 168 4.71 38.74 2.61
CA LEU A 168 4.17 37.44 2.27
C LEU A 168 3.73 36.65 3.48
N VAL A 169 2.42 36.37 3.56
CA VAL A 169 1.80 35.57 4.60
C VAL A 169 0.98 34.45 3.96
N ALA A 170 1.20 33.22 4.41
CA ALA A 170 0.34 32.09 4.07
C ALA A 170 -0.72 31.89 5.16
N ILE A 171 -1.96 31.83 4.81
CA ILE A 171 -3.09 31.59 5.73
C ILE A 171 -3.74 30.27 5.34
N GLU A 172 -3.76 29.35 6.29
CA GLU A 172 -4.40 28.05 6.14
C GLU A 172 -5.87 28.15 6.61
N MET A 173 -6.77 27.85 5.66
CA MET A 173 -8.21 27.89 5.89
C MET A 173 -8.79 26.47 5.92
N ARG A 174 -9.71 26.18 6.82
CA ARG A 174 -10.48 24.94 6.80
C ARG A 174 -11.40 24.93 5.58
N LYS A 175 -11.36 23.88 4.80
CA LYS A 175 -12.35 23.69 3.73
C LYS A 175 -13.73 23.45 4.30
N ILE A 176 -14.68 24.32 3.95
CA ILE A 176 -16.08 24.19 4.34
C ILE A 176 -16.78 23.11 3.49
N ARG A 177 -16.39 22.98 2.23
CA ARG A 177 -16.93 22.00 1.29
C ARG A 177 -15.80 21.22 0.62
N SER A 178 -15.88 19.91 0.64
CA SER A 178 -14.98 19.02 -0.09
C SER A 178 -15.75 18.33 -1.21
N LEU A 179 -15.35 18.56 -2.44
CA LEU A 179 -15.91 17.88 -3.60
C LEU A 179 -15.27 16.50 -3.73
N ILE A 180 -16.03 15.44 -3.48
CA ILE A 180 -15.55 14.05 -3.61
C ILE A 180 -15.84 13.59 -5.04
N ASN A 181 -14.95 13.92 -5.98
CA ASN A 181 -15.09 13.59 -7.40
C ASN A 181 -13.98 12.66 -7.92
N LYS A 182 -13.23 11.99 -7.02
CA LYS A 182 -12.20 11.03 -7.43
C LYS A 182 -12.77 9.62 -7.49
N PRO A 183 -12.46 8.86 -8.55
CA PRO A 183 -12.91 7.48 -8.69
C PRO A 183 -12.06 6.53 -7.81
N PHE A 184 -12.18 6.65 -6.49
CA PHE A 184 -11.38 5.86 -5.54
C PHE A 184 -11.56 4.35 -5.73
N TYR A 185 -12.69 3.91 -6.28
CA TYR A 185 -12.94 2.52 -6.63
C TYR A 185 -11.97 1.97 -7.69
N VAL A 186 -11.43 2.83 -8.57
CA VAL A 186 -10.37 2.46 -9.52
C VAL A 186 -9.10 2.15 -8.77
N GLY A 187 -8.67 3.05 -7.86
CA GLY A 187 -7.50 2.82 -7.03
C GLY A 187 -7.65 1.58 -6.13
N PHE A 188 -8.84 1.37 -5.55
CA PHE A 188 -9.15 0.15 -4.81
C PHE A 188 -9.00 -1.10 -5.68
N ALA A 189 -9.55 -1.11 -6.91
CA ALA A 189 -9.43 -2.24 -7.82
C ALA A 189 -7.96 -2.53 -8.19
N VAL A 190 -7.15 -1.49 -8.44
CA VAL A 190 -5.71 -1.66 -8.72
C VAL A 190 -4.99 -2.33 -7.54
N LEU A 191 -5.24 -1.90 -6.30
CA LEU A 191 -4.64 -2.50 -5.10
C LEU A 191 -5.08 -3.94 -4.90
N GLU A 192 -6.36 -4.22 -5.07
CA GLU A 192 -6.90 -5.57 -4.90
C GLU A 192 -6.38 -6.54 -5.97
N LEU A 193 -6.28 -6.09 -7.22
CA LEU A 193 -5.73 -6.91 -8.31
C LEU A 193 -4.22 -7.14 -8.14
N SER A 194 -3.48 -6.14 -7.65
CA SER A 194 -2.06 -6.30 -7.29
C SER A 194 -1.89 -7.32 -6.16
N LYS A 195 -2.73 -7.27 -5.14
CA LYS A 195 -2.76 -8.25 -4.05
C LYS A 195 -3.02 -9.67 -4.59
N LEU A 196 -4.02 -9.82 -5.47
CA LEU A 196 -4.33 -11.10 -6.11
C LEU A 196 -3.14 -11.64 -6.90
N HIS A 197 -2.47 -10.77 -7.65
CA HIS A 197 -1.27 -11.15 -8.41
C HIS A 197 -0.17 -11.68 -7.49
N MET A 198 0.07 -11.01 -6.36
CA MET A 198 1.03 -11.43 -5.36
C MET A 198 0.68 -12.80 -4.74
N TYR A 199 -0.59 -13.01 -4.37
CA TYR A 199 -1.03 -14.30 -3.85
C TYR A 199 -0.84 -15.44 -4.85
N ARG A 200 -1.22 -15.23 -6.12
CA ARG A 200 -1.04 -16.23 -7.18
C ARG A 200 0.43 -16.56 -7.40
N TYR A 201 1.29 -15.55 -7.37
CA TYR A 201 2.73 -15.73 -7.53
C TYR A 201 3.33 -16.52 -6.35
N SER A 202 2.97 -16.18 -5.12
CA SER A 202 3.40 -16.91 -3.93
C SER A 202 2.91 -18.36 -3.94
N SER A 203 1.68 -18.62 -4.35
CA SER A 203 1.14 -19.98 -4.48
C SER A 203 1.91 -20.80 -5.52
N ILE A 204 2.28 -20.21 -6.64
CA ILE A 204 3.07 -20.89 -7.69
C ILE A 204 4.47 -21.22 -7.16
N ILE A 205 5.13 -20.29 -6.49
CA ILE A 205 6.46 -20.53 -5.91
C ILE A 205 6.39 -21.63 -4.86
N PHE A 206 5.40 -21.60 -3.97
CA PHE A 206 5.19 -22.62 -2.95
C PHE A 206 4.97 -24.01 -3.59
N PHE A 207 4.15 -24.08 -4.65
CA PHE A 207 3.90 -25.33 -5.37
C PHE A 207 5.16 -25.87 -6.07
N LEU A 208 5.94 -25.01 -6.71
CA LEU A 208 7.20 -25.38 -7.34
C LEU A 208 8.24 -25.84 -6.31
N THR A 209 8.29 -25.20 -5.15
CA THR A 209 9.22 -25.55 -4.06
C THR A 209 8.86 -26.91 -3.45
N PHE A 210 7.58 -27.22 -3.33
CA PHE A 210 7.11 -28.51 -2.79
C PHE A 210 7.23 -29.66 -3.81
N SER A 211 7.14 -29.35 -5.10
CA SER A 211 7.23 -30.36 -6.18
C SER A 211 8.65 -30.78 -6.53
N ILE A 212 9.66 -29.98 -6.16
CA ILE A 212 11.08 -30.32 -6.29
C ILE A 212 11.57 -30.83 -4.95
N SER A 213 11.17 -32.07 -4.63
CA SER A 213 11.49 -32.76 -3.39
C SER A 213 12.99 -32.82 -3.14
N GLY A 214 13.46 -32.18 -2.10
CA GLY A 214 14.81 -32.27 -1.56
C GLY A 214 15.58 -30.94 -1.43
N LEU A 215 15.13 -29.88 -2.02
CA LEU A 215 15.75 -28.55 -1.88
C LEU A 215 14.91 -27.69 -0.90
N LYS A 216 15.50 -27.34 0.24
CA LYS A 216 14.91 -26.34 1.14
C LYS A 216 15.19 -24.96 0.57
N PHE A 217 14.15 -24.32 0.04
CA PHE A 217 14.21 -22.93 -0.36
C PHE A 217 13.62 -22.07 0.76
N GLU A 218 14.35 -21.08 1.21
CA GLU A 218 13.86 -20.07 2.12
C GLU A 218 13.51 -18.83 1.28
N VAL A 219 12.23 -18.46 1.25
CA VAL A 219 11.79 -17.23 0.60
C VAL A 219 11.77 -16.12 1.63
N VAL A 220 12.75 -15.24 1.58
CA VAL A 220 12.79 -14.05 2.42
C VAL A 220 12.09 -12.91 1.70
N LEU A 221 10.96 -12.46 2.26
CA LEU A 221 10.23 -11.29 1.78
C LEU A 221 10.76 -10.05 2.52
N GLU A 222 11.62 -9.29 1.88
CA GLU A 222 11.99 -7.97 2.38
C GLU A 222 11.03 -6.92 1.83
N THR A 223 10.20 -6.36 2.69
CA THR A 223 9.34 -5.24 2.39
C THR A 223 10.03 -3.93 2.74
N ASN A 224 10.75 -3.35 1.81
CA ASN A 224 11.08 -1.93 1.90
C ASN A 224 9.91 -1.12 1.37
N SER A 225 9.65 0.04 1.95
CA SER A 225 8.43 0.86 1.85
C SER A 225 7.90 1.16 0.43
N HIS A 226 8.59 0.76 -0.62
CA HIS A 226 8.24 1.03 -2.01
C HIS A 226 8.45 -0.12 -2.99
N TYR A 227 9.06 -1.25 -2.58
CA TYR A 227 9.34 -2.39 -3.47
C TYR A 227 9.28 -3.70 -2.70
N MET A 228 8.63 -4.72 -3.27
CA MET A 228 8.79 -6.10 -2.81
C MET A 228 9.99 -6.71 -3.53
N HIS A 229 10.98 -7.13 -2.78
CA HIS A 229 12.09 -7.94 -3.26
C HIS A 229 11.84 -9.40 -2.90
N PHE A 230 11.91 -10.27 -3.89
CA PHE A 230 11.91 -11.71 -3.66
C PHE A 230 13.35 -12.20 -3.72
N THR A 231 13.81 -12.79 -2.64
CA THR A 231 15.11 -13.46 -2.61
C THR A 231 14.87 -14.94 -2.38
N ILE A 232 15.24 -15.76 -3.34
CA ILE A 232 15.22 -17.23 -3.19
C ILE A 232 16.61 -17.64 -2.71
N VAL A 233 16.68 -18.21 -1.51
CA VAL A 233 17.93 -18.73 -0.93
C VAL A 233 17.95 -20.23 -1.10
N ASP A 234 18.87 -20.72 -1.91
CA ASP A 234 19.20 -22.13 -1.96
C ASP A 234 20.19 -22.45 -0.84
N SER A 235 19.74 -23.24 0.15
CA SER A 235 20.55 -23.62 1.29
C SER A 235 21.75 -24.50 0.93
N THR A 236 21.71 -25.15 -0.24
CA THR A 236 22.79 -26.06 -0.69
C THR A 236 23.89 -25.37 -1.48
N MET A 237 23.55 -24.30 -2.22
CA MET A 237 24.50 -23.63 -3.10
C MET A 237 24.90 -22.22 -2.67
N ARG A 238 24.32 -21.62 -1.64
CA ARG A 238 24.55 -20.22 -1.21
C ARG A 238 24.48 -19.20 -2.37
N ARG A 239 23.67 -19.46 -3.38
CA ARG A 239 23.45 -18.54 -4.50
C ARG A 239 22.14 -17.80 -4.32
N PHE A 240 22.24 -16.47 -4.28
CA PHE A 240 21.08 -15.58 -4.25
C PHE A 240 20.67 -15.24 -5.67
N LEU A 241 19.45 -15.60 -6.07
CA LEU A 241 18.83 -15.09 -7.29
C LEU A 241 17.91 -13.93 -6.89
N LYS A 242 18.32 -12.71 -7.20
CA LYS A 242 17.49 -11.52 -7.01
C LYS A 242 16.62 -11.33 -8.25
N TYR A 243 15.30 -11.50 -8.10
CA TYR A 243 14.32 -11.08 -9.09
C TYR A 243 13.72 -9.74 -8.67
N GLY A 244 14.18 -8.68 -9.30
CA GLY A 244 13.74 -7.30 -9.10
C GLY A 244 14.87 -6.33 -9.42
N HIS A 245 14.58 -5.22 -10.07
CA HIS A 245 15.59 -4.22 -10.38
C HIS A 245 16.24 -3.70 -9.09
N ALA A 246 17.46 -4.17 -8.82
CA ALA A 246 18.31 -3.59 -7.80
C ALA A 246 18.66 -2.16 -8.19
N ARG A 247 18.34 -1.18 -7.33
CA ARG A 247 19.06 0.09 -7.38
C ARG A 247 20.49 -0.18 -6.94
N ASN A 248 21.46 0.00 -7.83
CA ASN A 248 22.84 0.20 -7.44
C ASN A 248 22.91 1.52 -6.68
N SER A 249 22.91 1.46 -5.36
CA SER A 249 23.36 2.56 -4.51
C SER A 249 24.88 2.47 -4.42
N SER A 250 25.57 2.94 -5.45
CA SER A 250 26.97 3.37 -5.29
C SER A 250 26.95 4.75 -4.66
N SER A 251 26.97 4.82 -3.35
CA SER A 251 27.39 6.02 -2.64
C SER A 251 28.89 6.22 -2.90
N PRO A 252 29.37 7.40 -3.33
CA PRO A 252 30.79 7.68 -3.35
C PRO A 252 31.27 7.80 -1.89
N THR A 253 32.17 6.91 -1.49
CA THR A 253 32.99 7.08 -0.30
C THR A 253 33.91 8.28 -0.54
N LEU A 254 33.62 9.37 0.12
CA LEU A 254 34.60 10.42 0.37
C LEU A 254 35.54 9.88 1.47
N THR A 255 36.74 9.56 1.12
CA THR A 255 37.88 9.46 2.04
C THR A 255 38.70 10.75 2.01
N PRO A 256 39.38 11.09 3.13
CA PRO A 256 39.85 12.43 3.47
C PRO A 256 40.94 12.98 2.60
#